data_0bf3c4306f6e23e563e9686596f5e460
#
_entry.id   0bf3c4306f6e23e563e9686596f5e460
#
_cell.length_a   1.000
_cell.length_b   1.000
_cell.length_c   1.000
_cell.angle_alpha   90.00
_cell.angle_beta   90.00
_cell.angle_gamma   90.00
#
_symmetry.space_group_name_H-M   'P 1'
#
loop_
_entity.id
_entity.type
_entity.pdbx_description
1 polymer ?
#
loop_
_entity_poly.entity_id
_entity_poly.type
_entity_poly.pdbx_seq_one_letter_code
_entity_poly.pdbx_strand_id
1 'polypeptide(L)'
;MAKKEEPVAAELMLEISQLIEGGAYSNVANIIHNKNEFIFDFAIVLPGKNAARVQSRIITSPVHAKQLMLALQNNISKYEQSFGEIKVDAIQPVLKTAETVH
;
A
#
# COMPACT_ATOMS: atom_id res chain seq x y z
N MET A 1 -35.61 -23.25 -13.10
CA MET A 1 -34.18 -22.85 -13.00
C MET A 1 -33.97 -22.00 -11.79
N ALA A 2 -33.08 -22.42 -10.92
CA ALA A 2 -32.72 -21.60 -9.76
C ALA A 2 -32.00 -20.34 -10.25
N LYS A 3 -32.48 -19.19 -9.84
CA LYS A 3 -31.84 -17.92 -10.14
C LYS A 3 -30.56 -17.83 -9.32
N LYS A 4 -29.42 -17.65 -9.98
CA LYS A 4 -28.14 -17.50 -9.29
C LYS A 4 -28.14 -16.15 -8.57
N GLU A 5 -28.07 -16.19 -7.25
CA GLU A 5 -27.97 -14.97 -6.46
C GLU A 5 -26.56 -14.38 -6.61
N GLU A 6 -26.49 -13.08 -6.85
CA GLU A 6 -25.22 -12.38 -6.84
C GLU A 6 -24.75 -12.23 -5.40
N PRO A 7 -23.44 -12.43 -5.15
CA PRO A 7 -22.92 -12.22 -3.80
C PRO A 7 -23.09 -10.76 -3.37
N VAL A 8 -23.60 -10.57 -2.18
CA VAL A 8 -23.76 -9.25 -1.59
C VAL A 8 -22.51 -8.94 -0.76
N ALA A 9 -21.93 -7.76 -0.97
CA ALA A 9 -20.78 -7.34 -0.18
C ALA A 9 -21.17 -7.22 1.29
N ALA A 10 -20.36 -7.80 2.16
CA ALA A 10 -20.53 -7.66 3.59
C ALA A 10 -20.14 -6.24 4.01
N GLU A 11 -20.92 -5.66 4.92
CA GLU A 11 -20.56 -4.40 5.55
C GLU A 11 -19.69 -4.67 6.77
N LEU A 12 -18.50 -4.10 6.80
CA LEU A 12 -17.57 -4.26 7.91
C LEU A 12 -17.32 -2.92 8.58
N MET A 13 -17.38 -2.92 9.90
CA MET A 13 -17.02 -1.77 10.70
C MET A 13 -15.52 -1.75 10.90
N LEU A 14 -14.86 -0.67 10.46
CA LEU A 14 -13.45 -0.50 10.73
C LEU A 14 -13.23 0.00 12.15
N GLU A 15 -12.39 -0.70 12.89
CA GLU A 15 -11.97 -0.30 14.22
C GLU A 15 -10.49 0.04 14.18
N ILE A 16 -10.08 1.09 14.87
CA ILE A 16 -8.69 1.50 14.94
C ILE A 16 -8.28 1.71 16.40
N SER A 17 -7.14 1.13 16.78
CA SER A 17 -6.62 1.31 18.13
C SER A 17 -5.86 2.63 18.25
N GLN A 18 -5.78 3.16 19.48
CA GLN A 18 -5.03 4.38 19.75
C GLN A 18 -3.53 4.25 19.40
N LEU A 19 -3.02 3.02 19.44
CA LEU A 19 -1.61 2.77 19.13
C LEU A 19 -1.26 3.06 17.66
N ILE A 20 -2.23 2.93 16.76
CA ILE A 20 -1.99 3.08 15.32
C ILE A 20 -2.78 4.21 14.67
N GLU A 21 -3.69 4.87 15.41
CA GLU A 21 -4.53 5.92 14.82
C GLU A 21 -3.74 7.13 14.31
N GLY A 22 -2.58 7.40 14.89
CA GLY A 22 -1.70 8.49 14.44
C GLY A 22 -1.02 8.20 13.11
N GLY A 23 -0.96 6.94 12.72
CA GLY A 23 -0.35 6.51 11.48
C GLY A 23 1.17 6.55 11.47
N ALA A 24 1.75 6.10 10.37
CA ALA A 24 3.18 6.20 10.10
C ALA A 24 3.35 6.83 8.72
N TYR A 25 4.22 7.84 8.63
CA TYR A 25 4.48 8.49 7.35
C TYR A 25 5.42 7.63 6.51
N SER A 26 5.13 7.57 5.21
CA SER A 26 5.97 6.88 4.24
C SER A 26 6.03 7.69 2.95
N ASN A 27 7.20 7.76 2.34
CA ASN A 27 7.38 8.43 1.06
C ASN A 27 8.00 7.52 -0.01
N VAL A 28 8.25 6.27 0.33
CA VAL A 28 8.72 5.24 -0.60
C VAL A 28 8.23 3.89 -0.12
N ALA A 29 7.98 2.98 -1.05
CA ALA A 29 7.57 1.62 -0.71
C ALA A 29 8.34 0.62 -1.56
N ASN A 30 8.83 -0.44 -0.91
CA ASN A 30 9.38 -1.59 -1.60
C ASN A 30 8.33 -2.71 -1.60
N ILE A 31 8.08 -3.29 -2.76
CA ILE A 31 7.07 -4.34 -2.91
C ILE A 31 7.75 -5.56 -3.48
N ILE A 32 7.71 -6.66 -2.74
CA ILE A 32 8.22 -7.94 -3.18
C ILE A 32 7.14 -9.01 -3.06
N HIS A 33 7.30 -10.11 -3.74
CA HIS A 33 6.32 -11.18 -3.70
C HIS A 33 6.97 -12.55 -3.92
N ASN A 34 6.24 -13.56 -3.47
CA ASN A 34 6.43 -14.92 -3.90
C ASN A 34 5.08 -15.45 -4.38
N LYS A 35 4.95 -16.75 -4.60
CA LYS A 35 3.70 -17.35 -5.10
C LYS A 35 2.52 -17.14 -4.14
N ASN A 36 2.80 -17.07 -2.84
CA ASN A 36 1.76 -17.09 -1.80
C ASN A 36 1.50 -15.74 -1.15
N GLU A 37 2.45 -14.80 -1.23
CA GLU A 37 2.40 -13.58 -0.44
C GLU A 37 2.94 -12.38 -1.21
N PHE A 38 2.42 -11.19 -0.86
CA PHE A 38 3.02 -9.91 -1.18
C PHE A 38 3.47 -9.26 0.11
N ILE A 39 4.64 -8.62 0.06
CA ILE A 39 5.21 -7.91 1.20
C ILE A 39 5.40 -6.45 0.79
N PHE A 40 4.75 -5.55 1.53
CA PHE A 40 4.86 -4.11 1.33
C PHE A 40 5.69 -3.53 2.45
N ASP A 41 6.86 -2.99 2.13
CA ASP A 41 7.69 -2.27 3.09
C ASP A 41 7.53 -0.78 2.84
N PHE A 42 6.73 -0.14 3.68
CA PHE A 42 6.55 1.31 3.65
C PHE A 42 7.68 1.96 4.42
N ALA A 43 8.40 2.85 3.74
CA ALA A 43 9.64 3.39 4.29
C ALA A 43 9.68 4.91 4.13
N ILE A 44 10.60 5.50 4.85
CA ILE A 44 10.91 6.92 4.75
C ILE A 44 12.36 7.08 4.31
N VAL A 45 12.59 7.89 3.28
CA VAL A 45 13.94 8.26 2.86
C VAL A 45 14.49 9.26 3.85
N LEU A 46 15.67 8.98 4.36
CA LEU A 46 16.33 9.82 5.35
C LEU A 46 17.16 10.90 4.66
N PRO A 47 16.98 12.18 5.02
CA PRO A 47 17.79 13.27 4.47
C PRO A 47 19.29 13.05 4.73
N GLY A 48 20.11 13.27 3.70
CA GLY A 48 21.56 13.18 3.81
C GLY A 48 22.11 11.77 3.91
N LYS A 49 21.26 10.74 3.74
CA LYS A 49 21.69 9.33 3.76
C LYS A 49 21.17 8.63 2.52
N ASN A 50 21.95 7.67 2.02
CA ASN A 50 21.52 6.80 0.92
C ASN A 50 20.75 5.58 1.46
N ALA A 51 19.82 5.83 2.38
CA ALA A 51 19.07 4.79 3.06
C ALA A 51 17.62 5.19 3.23
N ALA A 52 16.74 4.21 3.16
CA ALA A 52 15.34 4.36 3.54
C ALA A 52 15.08 3.45 4.73
N ARG A 53 14.38 3.97 5.73
CA ARG A 53 14.02 3.21 6.93
C ARG A 53 12.61 2.70 6.81
N VAL A 54 12.42 1.38 6.94
CA VAL A 54 11.09 0.77 6.93
C VAL A 54 10.34 1.19 8.19
N GLN A 55 9.17 1.79 7.99
CA GLN A 55 8.27 2.20 9.06
C GLN A 55 7.22 1.13 9.36
N SER A 56 6.80 0.40 8.34
CA SER A 56 5.78 -0.62 8.49
C SER A 56 5.94 -1.67 7.40
N ARG A 57 5.86 -2.93 7.79
CA ARG A 57 5.85 -4.07 6.86
C ARG A 57 4.48 -4.73 6.93
N ILE A 58 3.83 -4.81 5.78
CA ILE A 58 2.52 -5.46 5.65
C ILE A 58 2.67 -6.67 4.74
N ILE A 59 2.23 -7.81 5.22
CA ILE A 59 2.24 -9.07 4.46
C ILE A 59 0.80 -9.44 4.17
N THR A 60 0.52 -9.74 2.92
CA THR A 60 -0.85 -10.05 2.50
C THR A 60 -0.87 -11.08 1.37
N SER A 61 -2.07 -11.56 1.04
CA SER A 61 -2.27 -12.50 -0.06
C SER A 61 -2.21 -11.82 -1.42
N PRO A 62 -1.93 -12.58 -2.50
CA PRO A 62 -2.00 -12.04 -3.86
C PRO A 62 -3.37 -11.44 -4.19
N VAL A 63 -4.46 -12.07 -3.76
CA VAL A 63 -5.82 -11.58 -4.02
C VAL A 63 -6.01 -10.21 -3.37
N HIS A 64 -5.62 -10.07 -2.10
CA HIS A 64 -5.77 -8.81 -1.38
C HIS A 64 -4.85 -7.72 -1.96
N ALA A 65 -3.65 -8.09 -2.38
CA ALA A 65 -2.75 -7.13 -3.04
C ALA A 65 -3.39 -6.55 -4.30
N LYS A 66 -4.05 -7.39 -5.08
CA LYS A 66 -4.76 -6.92 -6.28
C LYS A 66 -5.97 -6.05 -5.93
N GLN A 67 -6.72 -6.42 -4.91
CA GLN A 67 -7.83 -5.60 -4.41
C GLN A 67 -7.35 -4.24 -3.93
N LEU A 68 -6.21 -4.21 -3.22
CA LEU A 68 -5.60 -2.96 -2.77
C LEU A 68 -5.22 -2.07 -3.95
N MET A 69 -4.61 -2.65 -4.98
CA MET A 69 -4.25 -1.91 -6.19
C MET A 69 -5.48 -1.27 -6.82
N LEU A 70 -6.57 -2.03 -6.96
CA LEU A 70 -7.80 -1.52 -7.58
C LEU A 70 -8.45 -0.42 -6.72
N ALA A 71 -8.46 -0.59 -5.41
CA ALA A 71 -8.99 0.41 -4.48
C ALA A 71 -8.16 1.70 -4.53
N LEU A 72 -6.83 1.57 -4.56
CA LEU A 72 -5.94 2.72 -4.65
C LEU A 72 -6.13 3.46 -5.97
N GLN A 73 -6.22 2.71 -7.08
CA GLN A 73 -6.44 3.28 -8.41
C GLN A 73 -7.73 4.10 -8.44
N ASN A 74 -8.81 3.56 -7.85
CA ASN A 74 -10.09 4.26 -7.77
C ASN A 74 -9.98 5.55 -6.95
N ASN A 75 -9.29 5.51 -5.83
CA ASN A 75 -9.10 6.69 -4.98
C ASN A 75 -8.23 7.76 -5.64
N ILE A 76 -7.18 7.36 -6.34
CA ILE A 76 -6.35 8.28 -7.12
C ILE A 76 -7.19 8.98 -8.19
N SER A 77 -8.04 8.23 -8.88
CA SER A 77 -8.92 8.79 -9.90
C SER A 77 -9.86 9.85 -9.30
N LYS A 78 -10.44 9.56 -8.15
CA LYS A 78 -11.31 10.53 -7.45
C LYS A 78 -10.54 11.78 -7.02
N TYR A 79 -9.33 11.59 -6.51
CA TYR A 79 -8.47 12.70 -6.13
C TYR A 79 -8.18 13.61 -7.32
N GLU A 80 -7.79 13.02 -8.44
CA GLU A 80 -7.42 13.77 -9.64
C GLU A 80 -8.62 14.52 -10.24
N GLN A 81 -9.83 13.98 -10.13
CA GLN A 81 -11.03 14.66 -10.55
C GLN A 81 -11.30 15.93 -9.71
N SER A 82 -10.97 15.89 -8.44
CA SER A 82 -11.24 17.01 -7.52
C SER A 82 -10.10 18.02 -7.47
N PHE A 83 -8.85 17.57 -7.57
CA PHE A 83 -7.67 18.39 -7.29
C PHE A 83 -6.68 18.49 -8.46
N GLY A 84 -6.94 17.77 -9.55
CA GLY A 84 -6.06 17.79 -10.71
C GLY A 84 -5.07 16.64 -10.72
N GLU A 85 -4.40 16.50 -11.84
CA GLU A 85 -3.47 15.39 -12.09
C GLU A 85 -2.31 15.37 -11.09
N ILE A 86 -2.03 14.19 -10.55
CA ILE A 86 -0.84 13.95 -9.74
C ILE A 86 0.33 13.75 -10.70
N LYS A 87 1.31 14.65 -10.65
CA LYS A 87 2.50 14.53 -11.47
C LYS A 87 3.56 13.73 -10.74
N VAL A 88 4.08 12.71 -11.39
CA VAL A 88 5.08 11.81 -10.82
C VAL A 88 6.40 12.04 -11.55
N ASP A 89 7.51 12.08 -10.81
CA ASP A 89 8.83 12.18 -11.41
C ASP A 89 9.10 10.99 -12.31
N ALA A 90 9.72 11.25 -13.48
CA ALA A 90 10.05 10.20 -14.45
C ALA A 90 11.06 9.19 -13.90
N ILE A 91 11.95 9.65 -13.01
CA ILE A 91 12.96 8.80 -12.39
C ILE A 91 12.55 8.54 -10.97
N GLN A 92 12.33 7.25 -10.65
CA GLN A 92 12.01 6.83 -9.30
C GLN A 92 13.24 6.18 -8.64
N PRO A 93 13.35 6.24 -7.32
CA PRO A 93 14.48 5.61 -6.62
C PRO A 93 14.46 4.09 -6.82
N VAL A 94 15.64 3.52 -7.01
CA VAL A 94 15.83 2.07 -7.04
C VAL A 94 16.10 1.62 -5.61
N LEU A 95 15.28 0.69 -5.13
CA LEU A 95 15.39 0.17 -3.78
C LEU A 95 16.10 -1.19 -3.82
N LYS A 96 17.12 -1.33 -2.98
CA LYS A 96 17.81 -2.59 -2.78
C LYS A 96 17.13 -3.37 -1.66
N THR A 97 17.37 -4.69 -1.63
CA THR A 97 16.84 -5.55 -0.59
C THR A 97 17.17 -5.03 0.80
N ALA A 98 16.17 -5.05 1.69
CA ALA A 98 16.32 -4.54 3.05
C ALA A 98 17.35 -5.36 3.84
N GLU A 99 18.18 -4.66 4.62
CA GLU A 99 19.07 -5.26 5.59
C GLU A 99 18.44 -5.18 6.97
N THR A 100 18.66 -6.22 7.78
CA THR A 100 18.23 -6.19 9.16
C THR A 100 19.15 -5.29 9.97
N VAL A 101 18.56 -4.31 10.65
CA VAL A 101 19.29 -3.38 11.51
C VAL A 101 19.03 -3.76 12.96
N HIS A 102 20.08 -4.01 13.71
CA HIS A 102 20.00 -4.39 15.13
C HIS A 102 20.17 -3.19 16.05
#